data_e8b51aa54d0ea3cbee44a8276166a3d1
#
_entry.id   e8b51aa54d0ea3cbee44a8276166a3d1
#
_cell.length_a   1.000
_cell.length_b   1.000
_cell.length_c   1.000
_cell.angle_alpha   90.00
_cell.angle_beta   90.00
_cell.angle_gamma   90.00
#
_symmetry.space_group_name_H-M   'P 1'
#
loop_
_entity.id
_entity.type
_entity.pdbx_description
1 polymer ?
#
loop_
_entity_poly.entity_id
_entity_poly.type
_entity_poly.pdbx_seq_one_letter_code
_entity_poly.pdbx_strand_id
1 'polypeptide(L)'
;MKSPDAIVIGAGIVGASCALSLTNAGLNVLVIDRGSVSSGTTGAGEGNILVSDKEPGPELTLALRSRDLWFEMQEDVGDYFELEAKGGVVVARHDDSALMKLASHQREHGVDAQVVGQAELYNLEPYLHKEFHSGVFYPQDAQCQPMLAAAHVIRTVLARGGQFISQAKVTEVLVKDSQVYGIQTSKGKFLAPIVINATGTWAGEIARMAGS
;
A
#
# COMPACT_ATOMS: atom_id res chain seq x y z
N MET A 1 -13.79 -1.17 -28.01
CA MET A 1 -12.91 -1.68 -26.95
C MET A 1 -13.56 -2.93 -26.36
N LYS A 2 -12.79 -3.97 -26.04
CA LYS A 2 -13.33 -5.11 -25.27
C LYS A 2 -13.82 -4.61 -23.91
N SER A 3 -14.95 -5.14 -23.43
CA SER A 3 -15.36 -4.88 -22.06
C SER A 3 -14.29 -5.37 -21.09
N PRO A 4 -13.97 -4.64 -20.02
CA PRO A 4 -13.03 -5.11 -19.02
C PRO A 4 -13.59 -6.32 -18.25
N ASP A 5 -12.71 -7.22 -17.84
CA ASP A 5 -13.05 -8.33 -16.96
C ASP A 5 -13.20 -7.86 -15.52
N ALA A 6 -12.44 -6.81 -15.16
CA ALA A 6 -12.50 -6.17 -13.84
C ALA A 6 -12.36 -4.65 -13.92
N ILE A 7 -13.10 -3.95 -13.06
CA ILE A 7 -12.94 -2.51 -12.81
C ILE A 7 -12.35 -2.33 -11.42
N VAL A 8 -11.28 -1.53 -11.30
CA VAL A 8 -10.71 -1.10 -10.03
C VAL A 8 -11.03 0.38 -9.83
N ILE A 9 -11.74 0.69 -8.75
CA ILE A 9 -12.08 2.06 -8.37
C ILE A 9 -11.02 2.57 -7.38
N GLY A 10 -10.24 3.54 -7.79
CA GLY A 10 -9.13 4.13 -7.04
C GLY A 10 -7.77 3.80 -7.66
N ALA A 11 -6.96 4.83 -7.90
CA ALA A 11 -5.61 4.74 -8.45
C ALA A 11 -4.54 5.14 -7.41
N GLY A 12 -4.81 4.88 -6.13
CA GLY A 12 -3.82 4.83 -5.07
C GLY A 12 -3.04 3.52 -5.12
N ILE A 13 -2.07 3.33 -4.21
CA ILE A 13 -1.20 2.14 -4.22
C ILE A 13 -2.00 0.83 -4.12
N VAL A 14 -3.06 0.77 -3.31
CA VAL A 14 -3.88 -0.44 -3.18
C VAL A 14 -4.56 -0.78 -4.51
N GLY A 15 -5.20 0.19 -5.17
CA GLY A 15 -5.85 -0.05 -6.46
C GLY A 15 -4.86 -0.36 -7.58
N ALA A 16 -3.71 0.32 -7.60
CA ALA A 16 -2.64 0.05 -8.55
C ALA A 16 -2.10 -1.38 -8.41
N SER A 17 -1.85 -1.85 -7.16
CA SER A 17 -1.38 -3.21 -6.88
C SER A 17 -2.44 -4.27 -7.25
N CYS A 18 -3.72 -4.02 -6.94
CA CYS A 18 -4.82 -4.88 -7.40
C CYS A 18 -4.85 -4.98 -8.93
N ALA A 19 -4.76 -3.85 -9.62
CA ALA A 19 -4.76 -3.81 -11.08
C ALA A 19 -3.56 -4.55 -11.67
N LEU A 20 -2.37 -4.39 -11.10
CA LEU A 20 -1.17 -5.12 -11.53
C LEU A 20 -1.35 -6.63 -11.39
N SER A 21 -1.80 -7.09 -10.23
CA SER A 21 -2.02 -8.52 -9.96
C SER A 21 -3.05 -9.13 -10.91
N LEU A 22 -4.16 -8.43 -11.17
CA LEU A 22 -5.18 -8.88 -12.12
C LEU A 22 -4.66 -8.91 -13.56
N THR A 23 -3.87 -7.90 -13.95
CA THR A 23 -3.27 -7.82 -15.29
C THR A 23 -2.24 -8.95 -15.47
N ASN A 24 -1.44 -9.25 -14.45
CA ASN A 24 -0.51 -10.37 -14.44
C ASN A 24 -1.23 -11.73 -14.53
N ALA A 25 -2.44 -11.82 -14.00
CA ALA A 25 -3.32 -12.98 -14.15
C ALA A 25 -4.01 -13.08 -15.55
N GLY A 26 -3.73 -12.15 -16.45
CA GLY A 26 -4.25 -12.15 -17.82
C GLY A 26 -5.64 -11.51 -18.00
N LEU A 27 -6.14 -10.79 -16.99
CA LEU A 27 -7.42 -10.11 -17.06
C LEU A 27 -7.30 -8.73 -17.74
N ASN A 28 -8.34 -8.33 -18.49
CA ASN A 28 -8.47 -6.96 -18.99
C ASN A 28 -8.97 -6.06 -17.86
N VAL A 29 -8.12 -5.16 -17.39
CA VAL A 29 -8.42 -4.32 -16.22
C VAL A 29 -8.65 -2.87 -16.65
N LEU A 30 -9.71 -2.27 -16.10
CA LEU A 30 -9.95 -0.84 -16.18
C LEU A 30 -9.80 -0.22 -14.78
N VAL A 31 -8.82 0.65 -14.60
CA VAL A 31 -8.69 1.47 -13.40
C VAL A 31 -9.39 2.79 -13.60
N ILE A 32 -10.17 3.23 -12.62
CA ILE A 32 -10.90 4.50 -12.66
C ILE A 32 -10.61 5.29 -11.38
N ASP A 33 -10.29 6.56 -11.53
CA ASP A 33 -10.13 7.48 -10.40
C ASP A 33 -10.82 8.82 -10.67
N ARG A 34 -11.35 9.43 -9.60
CA ARG A 34 -11.94 10.79 -9.67
C ARG A 34 -10.88 11.88 -9.83
N GLY A 35 -9.63 11.60 -9.49
CA GLY A 35 -8.46 12.47 -9.63
C GLY A 35 -7.41 11.87 -10.57
N SER A 36 -6.16 12.24 -10.34
CA SER A 36 -4.98 11.62 -10.93
C SER A 36 -4.49 10.45 -10.08
N VAL A 37 -3.55 9.68 -10.60
CA VAL A 37 -2.86 8.63 -9.83
C VAL A 37 -2.25 9.26 -8.57
N SER A 38 -2.33 8.56 -7.45
CA SER A 38 -1.79 8.98 -6.14
C SER A 38 -2.37 10.29 -5.57
N SER A 39 -3.46 10.80 -6.09
CA SER A 39 -4.02 12.10 -5.64
C SER A 39 -4.70 12.09 -4.27
N GLY A 40 -4.83 10.92 -3.64
CA GLY A 40 -5.41 10.74 -2.30
C GLY A 40 -4.35 10.43 -1.23
N THR A 41 -4.68 9.53 -0.31
CA THR A 41 -3.85 9.13 0.83
C THR A 41 -2.44 8.67 0.43
N THR A 42 -2.32 7.96 -0.69
CA THR A 42 -1.01 7.49 -1.20
C THR A 42 -0.04 8.65 -1.45
N GLY A 43 -0.49 9.73 -2.09
CA GLY A 43 0.37 10.87 -2.37
C GLY A 43 0.62 11.80 -1.18
N ALA A 44 -0.14 11.62 -0.09
CA ALA A 44 0.01 12.36 1.17
C ALA A 44 0.77 11.54 2.24
N GLY A 45 1.15 10.30 1.93
CA GLY A 45 1.86 9.42 2.83
C GLY A 45 3.36 9.66 2.82
N GLU A 46 4.02 9.19 3.86
CA GLU A 46 5.48 9.33 4.05
C GLU A 46 6.29 8.27 3.30
N GLY A 47 5.64 7.21 2.79
CA GLY A 47 6.28 6.12 2.07
C GLY A 47 6.94 5.08 2.95
N ASN A 48 6.72 5.11 4.24
CA ASN A 48 7.25 4.11 5.16
C ASN A 48 6.55 2.75 4.97
N ILE A 49 7.36 1.70 4.91
CA ILE A 49 6.93 0.29 4.85
C ILE A 49 7.46 -0.35 6.13
N LEU A 50 6.61 -0.37 7.15
CA LEU A 50 7.01 -0.69 8.52
C LEU A 50 6.44 -2.04 8.98
N VAL A 51 7.27 -2.77 9.71
CA VAL A 51 6.89 -3.88 10.58
C VAL A 51 7.09 -3.51 12.07
N SER A 52 7.93 -2.51 12.33
CA SER A 52 8.31 -2.04 13.66
C SER A 52 7.15 -1.52 14.50
N ASP A 53 6.15 -0.90 13.87
CA ASP A 53 4.98 -0.29 14.51
C ASP A 53 3.79 -1.26 14.68
N LYS A 54 3.97 -2.54 14.35
CA LYS A 54 2.89 -3.53 14.39
C LYS A 54 2.94 -4.42 15.64
N GLU A 55 1.84 -4.49 16.34
CA GLU A 55 1.66 -5.51 17.39
C GLU A 55 1.50 -6.90 16.76
N PRO A 56 2.01 -7.97 17.43
CA PRO A 56 1.76 -9.34 16.99
C PRO A 56 0.27 -9.64 16.81
N GLY A 57 -0.06 -10.17 15.63
CA GLY A 57 -1.43 -10.46 15.23
C GLY A 57 -1.63 -10.43 13.73
N PRO A 58 -2.88 -10.39 13.24
CA PRO A 58 -3.19 -10.40 11.82
C PRO A 58 -2.56 -9.24 11.05
N GLU A 59 -2.45 -8.06 11.65
CA GLU A 59 -1.85 -6.88 11.03
C GLU A 59 -0.35 -7.08 10.80
N LEU A 60 0.39 -7.60 11.78
CA LEU A 60 1.82 -7.90 11.62
C LEU A 60 2.05 -8.96 10.54
N THR A 61 1.24 -10.03 10.54
CA THR A 61 1.31 -11.07 9.49
C THR A 61 1.14 -10.47 8.10
N LEU A 62 0.16 -9.58 7.95
CA LEU A 62 -0.10 -8.89 6.69
C LEU A 62 1.03 -7.92 6.32
N ALA A 63 1.58 -7.19 7.29
CA ALA A 63 2.68 -6.25 7.08
C ALA A 63 3.96 -6.95 6.61
N LEU A 64 4.32 -8.09 7.21
CA LEU A 64 5.46 -8.91 6.78
C LEU A 64 5.28 -9.38 5.33
N ARG A 65 4.11 -9.91 4.98
CA ARG A 65 3.83 -10.32 3.59
C ARG A 65 3.79 -9.12 2.64
N SER A 66 3.21 -7.99 3.06
CA SER A 66 3.19 -6.76 2.26
C SER A 66 4.59 -6.25 1.96
N ARG A 67 5.49 -6.30 2.95
CA ARG A 67 6.90 -5.92 2.76
C ARG A 67 7.56 -6.76 1.66
N ASP A 68 7.39 -8.08 1.68
CA ASP A 68 7.96 -8.96 0.65
C ASP A 68 7.38 -8.65 -0.73
N LEU A 69 6.06 -8.40 -0.81
CA LEU A 69 5.38 -8.01 -2.05
C LEU A 69 5.89 -6.67 -2.61
N TRP A 70 6.37 -5.75 -1.79
CA TRP A 70 6.99 -4.52 -2.28
C TRP A 70 8.28 -4.79 -3.05
N PHE A 71 9.13 -5.70 -2.58
CA PHE A 71 10.36 -6.09 -3.28
C PHE A 71 10.06 -6.91 -4.52
N GLU A 72 9.13 -7.87 -4.45
CA GLU A 72 8.64 -8.60 -5.63
C GLU A 72 8.10 -7.62 -6.71
N MET A 73 7.37 -6.59 -6.28
CA MET A 73 6.85 -5.56 -7.18
C MET A 73 7.98 -4.72 -7.79
N GLN A 74 9.03 -4.37 -7.05
CA GLN A 74 10.19 -3.67 -7.59
C GLN A 74 10.89 -4.49 -8.68
N GLU A 75 11.03 -5.80 -8.49
CA GLU A 75 11.57 -6.70 -9.52
C GLU A 75 10.72 -6.72 -10.79
N ASP A 76 9.38 -6.68 -10.65
CA ASP A 76 8.42 -6.74 -11.76
C ASP A 76 8.24 -5.39 -12.48
N VAL A 77 8.21 -4.29 -11.75
CA VAL A 77 7.92 -2.93 -12.27
C VAL A 77 9.20 -2.17 -12.61
N GLY A 78 10.31 -2.50 -11.98
CA GLY A 78 11.60 -1.80 -12.02
C GLY A 78 11.80 -0.83 -10.86
N ASP A 79 13.06 -0.46 -10.63
CA ASP A 79 13.48 0.44 -9.55
C ASP A 79 13.23 1.92 -9.91
N TYR A 80 11.94 2.31 -9.95
CA TYR A 80 11.51 3.66 -10.33
C TYR A 80 10.84 4.44 -9.21
N PHE A 81 10.73 3.86 -8.02
CA PHE A 81 10.01 4.45 -6.89
C PHE A 81 10.84 4.48 -5.60
N GLU A 82 12.16 4.43 -5.75
CA GLU A 82 13.12 4.65 -4.66
C GLU A 82 12.83 3.73 -3.45
N LEU A 83 12.63 2.43 -3.71
CA LEU A 83 12.45 1.45 -2.64
C LEU A 83 13.79 1.13 -1.99
N GLU A 84 13.96 1.54 -0.73
CA GLU A 84 15.17 1.36 0.04
C GLU A 84 14.94 0.51 1.28
N ALA A 85 15.67 -0.60 1.39
CA ALA A 85 15.71 -1.46 2.58
C ALA A 85 16.73 -0.94 3.61
N LYS A 86 16.54 0.30 4.07
CA LYS A 86 17.51 0.95 4.98
C LYS A 86 17.30 0.62 6.46
N GLY A 87 16.21 -0.07 6.78
CA GLY A 87 15.80 -0.31 8.16
C GLY A 87 15.18 0.91 8.83
N GLY A 88 14.80 0.74 10.08
CA GLY A 88 14.25 1.80 10.92
C GLY A 88 14.71 1.65 12.36
N VAL A 89 14.77 2.76 13.09
CA VAL A 89 15.11 2.77 14.52
C VAL A 89 13.93 3.33 15.31
N VAL A 90 13.53 2.60 16.35
CA VAL A 90 12.53 3.06 17.31
C VAL A 90 13.21 3.33 18.65
N VAL A 91 12.95 4.49 19.22
CA VAL A 91 13.51 4.92 20.52
C VAL A 91 12.40 5.34 21.46
N ALA A 92 12.63 5.17 22.75
CA ALA A 92 11.76 5.69 23.80
C ALA A 92 12.46 6.80 24.59
N ARG A 93 11.71 7.89 24.92
CA ARG A 93 12.32 9.07 25.55
C ARG A 93 12.73 8.86 27.00
N HIS A 94 11.97 8.12 27.80
CA HIS A 94 12.22 7.96 29.24
C HIS A 94 12.33 6.52 29.67
N ASP A 95 11.27 5.73 29.46
CA ASP A 95 11.22 4.31 29.83
C ASP A 95 11.05 3.48 28.55
N ASP A 96 12.05 2.66 28.25
CA ASP A 96 12.06 1.79 27.08
C ASP A 96 11.47 0.39 27.33
N SER A 97 10.99 0.11 28.57
CA SER A 97 10.50 -1.22 28.93
C SER A 97 9.36 -1.73 28.04
N ALA A 98 8.44 -0.84 27.65
CA ALA A 98 7.35 -1.18 26.74
C ALA A 98 7.87 -1.50 25.33
N LEU A 99 8.84 -0.73 24.85
CA LEU A 99 9.50 -0.95 23.56
C LEU A 99 10.26 -2.28 23.55
N MET A 100 11.02 -2.58 24.61
CA MET A 100 11.76 -3.82 24.73
C MET A 100 10.83 -5.05 24.81
N LYS A 101 9.70 -4.91 25.51
CA LYS A 101 8.65 -5.94 25.57
C LYS A 101 8.02 -6.18 24.20
N LEU A 102 7.66 -5.13 23.48
CA LEU A 102 7.13 -5.22 22.13
C LEU A 102 8.13 -5.92 21.19
N ALA A 103 9.39 -5.47 21.17
CA ALA A 103 10.44 -6.05 20.36
C ALA A 103 10.65 -7.55 20.66
N SER A 104 10.61 -7.94 21.94
CA SER A 104 10.68 -9.37 22.31
C SER A 104 9.52 -10.16 21.73
N HIS A 105 8.31 -9.65 21.85
CA HIS A 105 7.10 -10.30 21.35
C HIS A 105 7.07 -10.36 19.81
N GLN A 106 7.52 -9.30 19.14
CA GLN A 106 7.64 -9.27 17.70
C GLN A 106 8.64 -10.30 17.15
N ARG A 107 9.78 -10.52 17.84
CA ARG A 107 10.76 -11.57 17.47
C ARG A 107 10.15 -12.96 17.42
N GLU A 108 9.25 -13.28 18.35
CA GLU A 108 8.53 -14.57 18.39
C GLU A 108 7.61 -14.75 17.17
N HIS A 109 7.31 -13.65 16.44
CA HIS A 109 6.41 -13.63 15.29
C HIS A 109 7.11 -13.26 13.96
N GLY A 110 8.44 -13.43 13.90
CA GLY A 110 9.20 -13.31 12.66
C GLY A 110 9.74 -11.90 12.33
N VAL A 111 9.67 -10.96 13.27
CA VAL A 111 10.32 -9.66 13.12
C VAL A 111 11.76 -9.73 13.61
N ASP A 112 12.71 -9.23 12.82
CA ASP A 112 14.09 -9.02 13.22
C ASP A 112 14.21 -7.69 14.01
N ALA A 113 13.87 -7.73 15.30
CA ALA A 113 13.93 -6.59 16.19
C ALA A 113 15.23 -6.67 17.03
N GLN A 114 16.21 -5.84 16.73
CA GLN A 114 17.55 -5.83 17.33
C GLN A 114 17.65 -4.72 18.37
N VAL A 115 17.86 -5.09 19.63
CA VAL A 115 18.11 -4.11 20.69
C VAL A 115 19.51 -3.53 20.51
N VAL A 116 19.61 -2.20 20.42
CA VAL A 116 20.85 -1.47 20.21
C VAL A 116 21.13 -0.52 21.37
N GLY A 117 22.38 -0.48 21.79
CA GLY A 117 22.87 0.46 22.78
C GLY A 117 23.25 1.81 22.15
N GLN A 118 23.62 2.77 23.01
CA GLN A 118 23.87 4.16 22.60
C GLN A 118 24.87 4.31 21.45
N ALA A 119 25.99 3.62 21.48
CA ALA A 119 27.04 3.76 20.46
C ALA A 119 26.54 3.31 19.08
N GLU A 120 25.83 2.19 19.02
CA GLU A 120 25.27 1.66 17.79
C GLU A 120 24.10 2.51 17.30
N LEU A 121 23.25 3.00 18.22
CA LEU A 121 22.16 3.90 17.90
C LEU A 121 22.64 5.16 17.17
N TYR A 122 23.74 5.78 17.63
CA TYR A 122 24.31 6.96 16.99
C TYR A 122 25.11 6.64 15.71
N ASN A 123 25.53 5.41 15.51
CA ASN A 123 26.07 4.98 14.22
C ASN A 123 24.94 4.84 13.18
N LEU A 124 23.76 4.33 13.58
CA LEU A 124 22.60 4.19 12.72
C LEU A 124 21.94 5.55 12.42
N GLU A 125 21.81 6.41 13.43
CA GLU A 125 21.19 7.73 13.31
C GLU A 125 22.05 8.82 14.01
N PRO A 126 23.04 9.39 13.31
CA PRO A 126 23.99 10.35 13.89
C PRO A 126 23.37 11.66 14.39
N TYR A 127 22.19 12.02 13.88
CA TYR A 127 21.49 13.26 14.23
C TYR A 127 20.48 13.10 15.34
N LEU A 128 20.34 11.91 15.90
CA LEU A 128 19.44 11.66 17.01
C LEU A 128 19.86 12.45 18.25
N HIS A 129 18.88 12.98 18.98
CA HIS A 129 19.15 13.73 20.20
C HIS A 129 19.84 12.87 21.27
N LYS A 130 20.81 13.46 22.00
CA LYS A 130 21.71 12.73 22.93
C LYS A 130 21.02 12.17 24.20
N GLU A 131 19.74 12.46 24.39
CA GLU A 131 18.94 11.88 25.48
C GLU A 131 18.60 10.39 25.30
N PHE A 132 18.72 9.89 24.07
CA PHE A 132 18.41 8.47 23.78
C PHE A 132 19.64 7.60 24.00
N HIS A 133 19.51 6.60 24.85
CA HIS A 133 20.62 5.72 25.25
C HIS A 133 20.48 4.29 24.72
N SER A 134 19.30 3.94 24.24
CA SER A 134 18.95 2.64 23.70
C SER A 134 17.82 2.78 22.67
N GLY A 135 17.66 1.75 21.87
CA GLY A 135 16.58 1.67 20.90
C GLY A 135 16.43 0.24 20.37
N VAL A 136 15.55 0.08 19.41
CA VAL A 136 15.39 -1.15 18.65
C VAL A 136 15.57 -0.83 17.18
N PHE A 137 16.48 -1.50 16.53
CA PHE A 137 16.69 -1.45 15.09
C PHE A 137 15.89 -2.56 14.42
N TYR A 138 15.20 -2.21 13.34
CA TYR A 138 14.37 -3.08 12.53
C TYR A 138 14.89 -3.12 11.09
N PRO A 139 15.79 -4.07 10.75
CA PRO A 139 16.34 -4.15 9.38
C PRO A 139 15.29 -4.43 8.30
N GLN A 140 14.12 -4.94 8.69
CA GLN A 140 13.03 -5.24 7.78
C GLN A 140 12.22 -4.00 7.37
N ASP A 141 12.31 -2.89 8.08
CA ASP A 141 11.67 -1.65 7.69
C ASP A 141 12.29 -1.10 6.41
N ALA A 142 11.46 -0.52 5.58
CA ALA A 142 11.86 0.05 4.30
C ALA A 142 11.13 1.36 4.04
N GLN A 143 11.54 2.04 2.99
CA GLN A 143 10.90 3.29 2.54
C GLN A 143 10.83 3.30 1.03
N CYS A 144 9.79 3.94 0.47
CA CYS A 144 9.70 4.24 -0.95
C CYS A 144 9.15 5.65 -1.17
N GLN A 145 9.21 6.12 -2.42
CA GLN A 145 8.50 7.33 -2.83
C GLN A 145 7.07 6.98 -3.27
N PRO A 146 6.04 7.23 -2.43
CA PRO A 146 4.71 6.66 -2.64
C PRO A 146 4.00 7.21 -3.88
N MET A 147 4.27 8.47 -4.26
CA MET A 147 3.72 9.05 -5.48
C MET A 147 4.28 8.37 -6.74
N LEU A 148 5.57 8.04 -6.73
CA LEU A 148 6.22 7.34 -7.83
C LEU A 148 5.76 5.88 -7.90
N ALA A 149 5.62 5.20 -6.76
CA ALA A 149 5.23 3.80 -6.70
C ALA A 149 3.91 3.53 -7.46
N ALA A 150 2.82 4.17 -7.06
CA ALA A 150 1.53 3.93 -7.72
C ALA A 150 1.54 4.40 -9.20
N ALA A 151 2.27 5.48 -9.53
CA ALA A 151 2.37 5.96 -10.91
C ALA A 151 3.09 4.94 -11.82
N HIS A 152 4.20 4.37 -11.36
CA HIS A 152 4.94 3.38 -12.14
C HIS A 152 4.20 2.04 -12.23
N VAL A 153 3.50 1.62 -11.16
CA VAL A 153 2.62 0.45 -11.21
C VAL A 153 1.50 0.63 -12.25
N ILE A 154 0.81 1.77 -12.25
CA ILE A 154 -0.22 2.06 -13.28
C ILE A 154 0.40 2.10 -14.68
N ARG A 155 1.58 2.70 -14.86
CA ARG A 155 2.30 2.67 -16.15
C ARG A 155 2.53 1.23 -16.63
N THR A 156 2.93 0.33 -15.73
CA THR A 156 3.13 -1.08 -16.05
C THR A 156 1.83 -1.78 -16.42
N VAL A 157 0.74 -1.51 -15.68
CA VAL A 157 -0.62 -1.99 -16.03
C VAL A 157 -0.99 -1.56 -17.45
N LEU A 158 -0.77 -0.29 -17.82
CA LEU A 158 -1.05 0.22 -19.16
C LEU A 158 -0.19 -0.45 -20.23
N ALA A 159 1.11 -0.65 -19.97
CA ALA A 159 2.02 -1.33 -20.88
C ALA A 159 1.62 -2.80 -21.15
N ARG A 160 0.94 -3.44 -20.19
CA ARG A 160 0.40 -4.82 -20.28
C ARG A 160 -1.03 -4.88 -20.82
N GLY A 161 -1.56 -3.76 -21.34
CA GLY A 161 -2.88 -3.73 -21.98
C GLY A 161 -4.03 -3.34 -21.07
N GLY A 162 -3.80 -3.03 -19.80
CA GLY A 162 -4.79 -2.41 -18.91
C GLY A 162 -5.15 -1.00 -19.36
N GLN A 163 -6.19 -0.43 -18.76
CA GLN A 163 -6.69 0.90 -19.08
C GLN A 163 -6.80 1.75 -17.82
N PHE A 164 -6.61 3.06 -17.94
CA PHE A 164 -6.82 4.02 -16.85
C PHE A 164 -7.64 5.22 -17.32
N ILE A 165 -8.66 5.57 -16.55
CA ILE A 165 -9.47 6.77 -16.76
C ILE A 165 -9.41 7.63 -15.50
N SER A 166 -8.71 8.77 -15.61
CA SER A 166 -8.67 9.80 -14.58
C SER A 166 -9.89 10.73 -14.64
N GLN A 167 -10.07 11.55 -13.61
CA GLN A 167 -11.15 12.56 -13.53
C GLN A 167 -12.54 11.97 -13.77
N ALA A 168 -12.76 10.71 -13.35
CA ALA A 168 -13.99 9.97 -13.53
C ALA A 168 -14.57 9.58 -12.15
N LYS A 169 -15.37 10.47 -11.57
CA LYS A 169 -16.04 10.19 -10.29
C LYS A 169 -17.12 9.12 -10.47
N VAL A 170 -17.02 8.03 -9.71
CA VAL A 170 -18.10 7.02 -9.61
C VAL A 170 -19.30 7.66 -8.91
N THR A 171 -20.46 7.53 -9.49
CA THR A 171 -21.72 8.07 -8.99
C THR A 171 -22.71 6.98 -8.60
N GLU A 172 -22.53 5.75 -9.10
CA GLU A 172 -23.38 4.60 -8.82
C GLU A 172 -22.58 3.31 -9.05
N VAL A 173 -22.80 2.31 -8.20
CA VAL A 173 -22.44 0.91 -8.45
C VAL A 173 -23.66 0.19 -9.01
N LEU A 174 -23.52 -0.40 -10.18
CA LEU A 174 -24.64 -1.03 -10.88
C LEU A 174 -24.85 -2.45 -10.37
N VAL A 175 -25.96 -2.67 -9.68
CA VAL A 175 -26.33 -3.97 -9.10
C VAL A 175 -27.64 -4.47 -9.71
N LYS A 176 -27.69 -5.74 -10.05
CA LYS A 176 -28.89 -6.44 -10.49
C LYS A 176 -28.90 -7.84 -9.91
N ASP A 177 -30.02 -8.30 -9.38
CA ASP A 177 -30.20 -9.63 -8.79
C ASP A 177 -29.08 -9.95 -7.76
N SER A 178 -28.75 -8.96 -6.90
CA SER A 178 -27.67 -9.00 -5.91
C SER A 178 -26.25 -9.21 -6.47
N GLN A 179 -26.04 -8.98 -7.75
CA GLN A 179 -24.75 -9.06 -8.40
C GLN A 179 -24.33 -7.72 -8.99
N VAL A 180 -23.09 -7.34 -8.74
CA VAL A 180 -22.49 -6.17 -9.39
C VAL A 180 -22.20 -6.51 -10.84
N TYR A 181 -22.52 -5.58 -11.76
CA TYR A 181 -22.25 -5.74 -13.18
C TYR A 181 -21.57 -4.52 -13.82
N GLY A 182 -21.20 -3.51 -13.04
CA GLY A 182 -20.49 -2.33 -13.51
C GLY A 182 -20.65 -1.13 -12.61
N ILE A 183 -20.28 0.03 -13.16
CA ILE A 183 -20.37 1.33 -12.48
C ILE A 183 -20.88 2.41 -13.43
N GLN A 184 -21.54 3.44 -12.88
CA GLN A 184 -21.79 4.72 -13.53
C GLN A 184 -20.77 5.75 -13.02
N THR A 185 -20.24 6.55 -13.92
CA THR A 185 -19.29 7.63 -13.58
C THR A 185 -19.68 8.94 -14.24
N SER A 186 -19.00 10.04 -13.87
CA SER A 186 -19.12 11.33 -14.55
C SER A 186 -18.71 11.31 -16.03
N LYS A 187 -18.03 10.26 -16.47
CA LYS A 187 -17.55 10.08 -17.87
C LYS A 187 -18.29 8.97 -18.63
N GLY A 188 -19.34 8.40 -18.05
CA GLY A 188 -20.14 7.37 -18.67
C GLY A 188 -20.23 6.09 -17.85
N LYS A 189 -20.83 5.09 -18.48
CA LYS A 189 -21.09 3.78 -17.89
C LYS A 189 -20.04 2.77 -18.32
N PHE A 190 -19.54 2.00 -17.38
CA PHE A 190 -18.57 0.91 -17.62
C PHE A 190 -19.10 -0.37 -17.01
N LEU A 191 -19.06 -1.44 -17.80
CA LEU A 191 -19.59 -2.76 -17.40
C LEU A 191 -18.43 -3.73 -17.18
N ALA A 192 -18.48 -4.45 -16.07
CA ALA A 192 -17.58 -5.57 -15.76
C ALA A 192 -18.23 -6.47 -14.69
N PRO A 193 -17.99 -7.77 -14.72
CA PRO A 193 -18.51 -8.69 -13.70
C PRO A 193 -17.81 -8.56 -12.35
N ILE A 194 -16.63 -7.94 -12.31
CA ILE A 194 -15.84 -7.72 -11.09
C ILE A 194 -15.64 -6.22 -10.90
N VAL A 195 -15.97 -5.71 -9.72
CA VAL A 195 -15.69 -4.34 -9.31
C VAL A 195 -14.95 -4.37 -7.97
N ILE A 196 -13.73 -3.82 -7.96
CA ILE A 196 -12.88 -3.72 -6.77
C ILE A 196 -12.95 -2.29 -6.24
N ASN A 197 -13.34 -2.15 -4.99
CA ASN A 197 -13.37 -0.88 -4.28
C ASN A 197 -12.02 -0.66 -3.55
N ALA A 198 -11.16 0.16 -4.13
CA ALA A 198 -9.86 0.55 -3.60
C ALA A 198 -9.77 2.07 -3.34
N THR A 199 -10.88 2.68 -2.91
CA THR A 199 -11.05 4.13 -2.80
C THR A 199 -10.54 4.73 -1.48
N GLY A 200 -9.77 3.96 -0.69
CA GLY A 200 -9.17 4.45 0.57
C GLY A 200 -10.22 4.96 1.56
N THR A 201 -10.09 6.18 2.03
CA THR A 201 -11.02 6.77 3.01
C THR A 201 -12.47 6.92 2.50
N TRP A 202 -12.72 6.77 1.21
CA TRP A 202 -14.06 6.81 0.60
C TRP A 202 -14.65 5.41 0.35
N ALA A 203 -13.98 4.34 0.81
CA ALA A 203 -14.44 2.96 0.56
C ALA A 203 -15.86 2.70 1.08
N GLY A 204 -16.21 3.24 2.25
CA GLY A 204 -17.55 3.14 2.81
C GLY A 204 -18.65 3.85 1.97
N GLU A 205 -18.28 4.92 1.24
CA GLU A 205 -19.21 5.59 0.32
C GLU A 205 -19.56 4.70 -0.88
N ILE A 206 -18.54 4.10 -1.48
CA ILE A 206 -18.73 3.17 -2.61
C ILE A 206 -19.43 1.88 -2.18
N ALA A 207 -19.10 1.34 -1.00
CA ALA A 207 -19.77 0.14 -0.47
C ALA A 207 -21.28 0.35 -0.30
N ARG A 208 -21.69 1.51 0.26
CA ARG A 208 -23.12 1.86 0.36
C ARG A 208 -23.84 1.95 -0.98
N MET A 209 -23.15 2.38 -2.05
CA MET A 209 -23.74 2.37 -3.41
C MET A 209 -23.99 0.95 -3.92
N ALA A 210 -23.27 -0.04 -3.40
CA ALA A 210 -23.48 -1.46 -3.72
C ALA A 210 -24.50 -2.16 -2.79
N GLY A 211 -25.06 -1.45 -1.81
CA GLY A 211 -26.04 -2.00 -0.87
C GLY A 211 -25.39 -2.72 0.34
N SER A 212 -24.14 -2.43 0.65
CA SER A 212 -23.36 -3.03 1.74
C SER A 212 -23.19 -2.06 2.91
#